data_835396b1c7263a84bc2381b8e8cb8dd7
#
_entry.id   835396b1c7263a84bc2381b8e8cb8dd7
#
_cell.length_a   1.000
_cell.length_b   1.000
_cell.length_c   1.000
_cell.angle_alpha   90.00
_cell.angle_beta   90.00
_cell.angle_gamma   90.00
#
_symmetry.space_group_name_H-M   'P 1'
#
loop_
_entity.id
_entity.type
_entity.pdbx_description
1 polymer ?
#
loop_
_entity_poly.entity_id
_entity_poly.type
_entity_poly.pdbx_seq_one_letter_code
_entity_poly.pdbx_strand_id
1 'polypeptide(L)'
;LSMGYPNLSISRSRMDVVSSNYVVAKSQGVINGRDAAFLGKVRSIQLDLLRRHLLEKNIVLIKPMGYSISGISYYIPMSELASRLAIALKAEKLLFLTRAKGIVDKKDHVLNNLTVEEVKRQWVVQQQHPDIVSIFPAICETLASREVKRVQLVPFSHEGALVAELFTRNGIGTSLSYDSFTHVRVAKNKDIPSILTLVEPLVEAGTLIKRSRRYFEAHINEFCVVVYDEVMCGCAQLKPYEGEAAELACLAVSPLAQDTGYGEQLLACIEKLAKLQGKTQLFALTTQTADWFEERGFIQVSAEQLPKERLLEYQKAKRQSKVLLKHLMK
;
A
#
# COMPACT_ATOMS: atom_id res chain seq x y z
N LEU A 1 -2.77 -14.28 28.74
CA LEU A 1 -3.70 -14.03 27.63
C LEU A 1 -5.03 -14.77 27.76
N SER A 2 -5.12 -15.81 28.61
CA SER A 2 -6.35 -16.57 28.85
C SER A 2 -7.18 -16.05 30.03
N MET A 3 -6.73 -15.03 30.72
CA MET A 3 -7.47 -14.43 31.84
C MET A 3 -8.35 -13.29 31.33
N GLY A 4 -9.46 -13.64 30.67
CA GLY A 4 -10.52 -12.67 30.40
C GLY A 4 -11.16 -12.22 31.73
N TYR A 5 -11.52 -10.96 31.84
CA TYR A 5 -12.32 -10.47 32.99
C TYR A 5 -13.63 -11.28 33.03
N PRO A 6 -13.96 -11.87 34.20
CA PRO A 6 -15.04 -12.87 34.31
C PRO A 6 -16.44 -12.36 33.90
N ASN A 7 -16.63 -11.07 33.75
CA ASN A 7 -17.93 -10.45 33.46
C ASN A 7 -18.08 -9.88 32.05
N LEU A 8 -17.11 -10.08 31.16
CA LEU A 8 -17.20 -9.63 29.75
C LEU A 8 -17.60 -10.79 28.84
N SER A 9 -18.36 -10.51 27.78
CA SER A 9 -18.73 -11.49 26.76
C SER A 9 -17.51 -12.16 26.11
N ILE A 10 -16.35 -11.52 26.15
CA ILE A 10 -15.03 -12.04 25.72
C ILE A 10 -14.55 -13.20 26.61
N SER A 11 -15.00 -13.32 27.88
CA SER A 11 -14.63 -14.43 28.77
C SER A 11 -15.16 -15.78 28.29
N ARG A 12 -16.11 -15.80 27.36
CA ARG A 12 -16.68 -17.03 26.78
C ARG A 12 -15.93 -17.50 25.52
N SER A 13 -15.05 -16.71 24.92
CA SER A 13 -14.21 -17.15 23.83
C SER A 13 -13.01 -17.92 24.39
N ARG A 14 -13.03 -19.24 24.31
CA ARG A 14 -11.85 -20.07 24.57
C ARG A 14 -10.80 -19.77 23.51
N MET A 15 -9.80 -18.98 23.84
CA MET A 15 -8.57 -18.87 23.05
C MET A 15 -7.50 -19.66 23.77
N ASP A 16 -7.16 -20.83 23.25
CA ASP A 16 -6.10 -21.64 23.80
C ASP A 16 -4.75 -21.15 23.27
N VAL A 17 -3.78 -21.02 24.19
CA VAL A 17 -2.40 -20.67 23.85
C VAL A 17 -1.56 -21.93 23.99
N VAL A 18 -0.98 -22.37 22.88
CA VAL A 18 -0.15 -23.57 22.83
C VAL A 18 1.31 -23.21 22.56
N SER A 19 2.22 -23.91 23.20
CA SER A 19 3.65 -23.80 22.94
C SER A 19 4.26 -25.19 22.87
N SER A 20 5.05 -25.44 21.82
CA SER A 20 5.72 -26.71 21.63
C SER A 20 7.07 -26.49 20.95
N ASN A 21 7.82 -27.55 20.75
CA ASN A 21 9.08 -27.51 20.03
C ASN A 21 8.86 -27.65 18.52
N TYR A 22 8.63 -26.54 17.85
CA TYR A 22 8.39 -26.50 16.40
C TYR A 22 9.67 -26.35 15.57
N VAL A 23 10.80 -25.99 16.20
CA VAL A 23 12.00 -25.54 15.51
C VAL A 23 13.15 -26.48 15.73
N VAL A 24 13.65 -27.09 14.66
CA VAL A 24 14.92 -27.77 14.65
C VAL A 24 16.02 -26.76 14.33
N ALA A 25 16.98 -26.65 15.24
CA ALA A 25 18.09 -25.72 15.13
C ALA A 25 19.38 -26.42 14.68
N LYS A 26 20.33 -25.63 14.23
CA LYS A 26 21.74 -26.01 14.08
C LYS A 26 22.63 -24.88 14.57
N SER A 27 23.85 -25.21 15.03
CA SER A 27 24.86 -24.22 15.42
C SER A 27 25.14 -23.25 14.28
N GLN A 28 25.45 -22.01 14.62
CA GLN A 28 26.03 -21.06 13.67
C GLN A 28 27.52 -21.29 13.42
N GLY A 29 28.18 -22.10 14.30
CA GLY A 29 29.58 -22.40 14.20
C GLY A 29 30.50 -21.23 14.58
N VAL A 30 31.59 -21.06 13.85
CA VAL A 30 32.54 -19.97 14.09
C VAL A 30 32.20 -18.77 13.25
N ILE A 31 32.00 -17.60 13.90
CA ILE A 31 31.73 -16.32 13.26
C ILE A 31 32.88 -15.35 13.55
N ASN A 32 33.49 -14.82 12.50
CA ASN A 32 34.65 -13.92 12.61
C ASN A 32 35.76 -14.46 13.54
N GLY A 33 36.06 -15.76 13.43
CA GLY A 33 37.10 -16.43 14.22
C GLY A 33 36.74 -16.75 15.68
N ARG A 34 35.49 -16.50 16.09
CA ARG A 34 34.99 -16.83 17.45
C ARG A 34 33.88 -17.87 17.37
N ASP A 35 33.94 -18.85 18.28
CA ASP A 35 32.87 -19.82 18.41
C ASP A 35 31.58 -19.11 18.89
N ALA A 36 30.53 -19.32 18.14
CA ALA A 36 29.20 -18.77 18.45
C ALA A 36 28.47 -19.52 19.58
N ALA A 37 29.09 -20.57 20.12
CA ALA A 37 28.59 -21.40 21.22
C ALA A 37 27.14 -21.87 20.98
N PHE A 38 26.19 -21.42 21.81
CA PHE A 38 24.77 -21.78 21.75
C PHE A 38 23.95 -20.87 20.83
N LEU A 39 24.57 -20.03 20.02
CA LEU A 39 23.86 -19.28 18.98
C LEU A 39 23.59 -20.21 17.80
N GLY A 40 22.32 -20.33 17.45
CA GLY A 40 21.86 -21.21 16.39
C GLY A 40 21.15 -20.45 15.28
N LYS A 41 20.82 -21.20 14.25
CA LYS A 41 19.95 -20.80 13.16
C LYS A 41 18.92 -21.88 12.86
N VAL A 42 17.81 -21.47 12.25
CA VAL A 42 16.75 -22.41 11.87
C VAL A 42 17.29 -23.41 10.84
N ARG A 43 17.15 -24.71 11.14
CA ARG A 43 17.44 -25.81 10.21
C ARG A 43 16.17 -26.25 9.49
N SER A 44 15.10 -26.51 10.24
CA SER A 44 13.79 -26.85 9.71
C SER A 44 12.69 -26.49 10.71
N ILE A 45 11.46 -26.41 10.23
CA ILE A 45 10.27 -26.11 11.03
C ILE A 45 9.28 -27.25 10.86
N GLN A 46 8.69 -27.73 11.95
CA GLN A 46 7.64 -28.75 11.95
C GLN A 46 6.28 -28.14 11.57
N LEU A 47 6.11 -27.86 10.27
CA LEU A 47 4.98 -27.14 9.74
C LEU A 47 3.65 -27.85 9.94
N ASP A 48 3.62 -29.17 9.86
CA ASP A 48 2.34 -29.93 9.98
C ASP A 48 1.76 -29.81 11.37
N LEU A 49 2.63 -29.89 12.40
CA LEU A 49 2.21 -29.71 13.78
C LEU A 49 1.75 -28.25 14.04
N LEU A 50 2.51 -27.30 13.53
CA LEU A 50 2.17 -25.86 13.66
C LEU A 50 0.86 -25.53 12.98
N ARG A 51 0.66 -26.00 11.75
CA ARG A 51 -0.59 -25.79 10.99
C ARG A 51 -1.81 -26.43 11.68
N ARG A 52 -1.65 -27.61 12.28
CA ARG A 52 -2.73 -28.25 13.05
C ARG A 52 -3.24 -27.35 14.14
N HIS A 53 -2.35 -26.81 14.98
CA HIS A 53 -2.74 -25.89 16.05
C HIS A 53 -3.39 -24.61 15.54
N LEU A 54 -2.89 -24.05 14.44
CA LEU A 54 -3.48 -22.85 13.80
C LEU A 54 -4.88 -23.14 13.23
N LEU A 55 -5.11 -24.32 12.64
CA LEU A 55 -6.43 -24.75 12.13
C LEU A 55 -7.43 -24.92 13.27
N GLU A 56 -6.97 -25.35 14.44
CA GLU A 56 -7.77 -25.42 15.69
C GLU A 56 -8.02 -24.03 16.29
N LYS A 57 -7.60 -22.94 15.63
CA LYS A 57 -7.72 -21.55 16.07
C LYS A 57 -6.95 -21.23 17.36
N ASN A 58 -5.93 -22.00 17.68
CA ASN A 58 -5.04 -21.75 18.81
C ASN A 58 -4.09 -20.58 18.50
N ILE A 59 -3.74 -19.83 19.54
CA ILE A 59 -2.59 -18.92 19.51
C ILE A 59 -1.34 -19.76 19.75
N VAL A 60 -0.41 -19.74 18.78
CA VAL A 60 0.83 -20.50 18.92
C VAL A 60 1.95 -19.57 19.41
N LEU A 61 2.46 -19.84 20.60
CA LEU A 61 3.58 -19.12 21.19
C LEU A 61 4.90 -19.86 20.88
N ILE A 62 5.80 -19.20 20.16
CA ILE A 62 7.08 -19.77 19.76
C ILE A 62 8.20 -19.02 20.47
N LYS A 63 9.06 -19.76 21.16
CA LYS A 63 10.22 -19.22 21.86
C LYS A 63 11.38 -19.01 20.86
N PRO A 64 12.29 -18.05 21.13
CA PRO A 64 13.45 -17.78 20.26
C PRO A 64 14.55 -18.83 20.49
N MET A 65 14.18 -20.10 20.41
CA MET A 65 15.09 -21.22 20.59
C MET A 65 14.63 -22.44 19.80
N GLY A 66 15.57 -23.29 19.49
CA GLY A 66 15.33 -24.58 18.85
C GLY A 66 16.31 -25.63 19.36
N TYR A 67 16.06 -26.87 19.02
CA TYR A 67 16.89 -28.00 19.43
C TYR A 67 17.53 -28.65 18.22
N SER A 68 18.79 -29.02 18.36
CA SER A 68 19.45 -29.87 17.37
C SER A 68 18.87 -31.29 17.39
N ILE A 69 19.20 -32.08 16.39
CA ILE A 69 18.85 -33.51 16.36
C ILE A 69 19.50 -34.27 17.56
N SER A 70 20.64 -33.80 18.05
CA SER A 70 21.32 -34.34 19.25
C SER A 70 20.75 -33.80 20.59
N GLY A 71 19.68 -33.02 20.58
CA GLY A 71 19.05 -32.50 21.78
C GLY A 71 19.66 -31.21 22.36
N ILE A 72 20.69 -30.65 21.73
CA ILE A 72 21.33 -29.42 22.20
C ILE A 72 20.39 -28.22 21.90
N SER A 73 20.16 -27.36 22.91
CA SER A 73 19.38 -26.14 22.78
C SER A 73 20.22 -25.01 22.18
N TYR A 74 19.65 -24.30 21.23
CA TYR A 74 20.25 -23.11 20.63
C TYR A 74 19.30 -21.91 20.72
N TYR A 75 19.85 -20.75 21.05
CA TYR A 75 19.16 -19.49 20.90
C TYR A 75 19.14 -19.12 19.41
N ILE A 76 17.99 -18.73 18.89
CA ILE A 76 17.82 -18.28 17.51
C ILE A 76 17.40 -16.80 17.57
N PRO A 77 18.07 -15.89 16.84
CA PRO A 77 17.65 -14.50 16.78
C PRO A 77 16.17 -14.38 16.41
N MET A 78 15.42 -13.62 17.21
CA MET A 78 13.95 -13.51 17.08
C MET A 78 13.54 -13.10 15.67
N SER A 79 14.26 -12.15 15.06
CA SER A 79 13.97 -11.65 13.72
C SER A 79 14.17 -12.73 12.65
N GLU A 80 15.22 -13.53 12.74
CA GLU A 80 15.45 -14.66 11.85
C GLU A 80 14.35 -15.70 11.99
N LEU A 81 14.02 -16.08 13.23
CA LEU A 81 12.98 -17.06 13.50
C LEU A 81 11.61 -16.61 12.98
N ALA A 82 11.24 -15.35 13.23
CA ALA A 82 9.98 -14.77 12.78
C ALA A 82 9.90 -14.74 11.24
N SER A 83 10.98 -14.34 10.57
CA SER A 83 11.07 -14.34 9.11
C SER A 83 10.88 -15.75 8.54
N ARG A 84 11.63 -16.72 9.04
CA ARG A 84 11.55 -18.13 8.58
C ARG A 84 10.17 -18.74 8.80
N LEU A 85 9.54 -18.46 9.95
CA LEU A 85 8.18 -18.91 10.25
C LEU A 85 7.17 -18.28 9.32
N ALA A 86 7.23 -16.97 9.12
CA ALA A 86 6.31 -16.25 8.26
C ALA A 86 6.38 -16.76 6.81
N ILE A 87 7.58 -16.96 6.28
CA ILE A 87 7.80 -17.52 4.94
C ILE A 87 7.24 -18.93 4.85
N ALA A 88 7.57 -19.80 5.79
CA ALA A 88 7.16 -21.21 5.77
C ALA A 88 5.66 -21.41 5.92
N LEU A 89 4.98 -20.54 6.68
CA LEU A 89 3.54 -20.51 6.85
C LEU A 89 2.81 -19.81 5.70
N LYS A 90 3.53 -19.08 4.85
CA LYS A 90 2.96 -18.14 3.87
C LYS A 90 2.03 -17.14 4.55
N ALA A 91 2.54 -16.55 5.62
CA ALA A 91 1.79 -15.62 6.43
C ALA A 91 1.35 -14.40 5.60
N GLU A 92 0.14 -13.92 5.82
CA GLU A 92 -0.35 -12.73 5.14
C GLU A 92 0.45 -11.49 5.53
N LYS A 93 0.80 -11.40 6.82
CA LYS A 93 1.56 -10.28 7.40
C LYS A 93 2.56 -10.78 8.44
N LEU A 94 3.71 -10.11 8.54
CA LEU A 94 4.65 -10.26 9.64
C LEU A 94 4.74 -8.92 10.38
N LEU A 95 4.49 -8.91 11.69
CA LEU A 95 4.55 -7.70 12.51
C LEU A 95 5.75 -7.77 13.44
N PHE A 96 6.56 -6.72 13.44
CA PHE A 96 7.61 -6.48 14.44
C PHE A 96 7.16 -5.38 15.39
N LEU A 97 7.05 -5.70 16.67
CA LEU A 97 6.84 -4.69 17.73
C LEU A 97 8.18 -4.04 18.06
N THR A 98 8.29 -2.72 17.86
CA THR A 98 9.54 -1.96 18.00
C THR A 98 9.39 -0.82 19.00
N ARG A 99 10.52 -0.35 19.57
CA ARG A 99 10.55 0.91 20.33
C ARG A 99 10.48 2.12 19.40
N ALA A 100 10.92 1.95 18.17
CA ALA A 100 10.84 3.00 17.16
C ALA A 100 9.39 3.27 16.77
N LYS A 101 9.09 4.52 16.44
CA LYS A 101 7.78 4.93 15.89
C LYS A 101 7.48 4.28 14.52
N GLY A 102 8.51 3.87 13.82
CA GLY A 102 8.55 3.40 12.45
C GLY A 102 9.80 3.93 11.75
N ILE A 103 9.87 3.82 10.44
CA ILE A 103 10.91 4.46 9.62
C ILE A 103 10.52 5.93 9.44
N VAL A 104 11.46 6.83 9.69
CA VAL A 104 11.21 8.27 9.66
C VAL A 104 11.98 8.96 8.54
N ASP A 105 11.45 10.08 8.08
CA ASP A 105 12.13 10.99 7.15
C ASP A 105 13.13 11.90 7.89
N LYS A 106 13.79 12.82 7.16
CA LYS A 106 14.75 13.78 7.72
C LYS A 106 14.13 14.77 8.72
N LYS A 107 12.80 14.88 8.75
CA LYS A 107 12.04 15.77 9.64
C LYS A 107 11.38 15.00 10.79
N ASP A 108 11.74 13.73 11.03
CA ASP A 108 11.18 12.83 12.05
C ASP A 108 9.69 12.47 11.81
N HIS A 109 9.19 12.62 10.58
CA HIS A 109 7.86 12.14 10.22
C HIS A 109 7.90 10.66 9.86
N VAL A 110 6.94 9.88 10.39
CA VAL A 110 6.83 8.45 10.10
C VAL A 110 6.37 8.25 8.66
N LEU A 111 7.10 7.42 7.93
CA LEU A 111 6.76 7.00 6.58
C LEU A 111 5.90 5.72 6.67
N ASN A 112 4.62 5.85 6.38
CA ASN A 112 3.65 4.79 6.65
C ASN A 112 3.74 3.60 5.67
N ASN A 113 4.09 3.86 4.41
CA ASN A 113 4.18 2.81 3.39
C ASN A 113 5.46 2.98 2.58
N LEU A 114 6.29 1.93 2.57
CA LEU A 114 7.57 1.92 1.87
C LEU A 114 7.78 0.58 1.17
N THR A 115 8.45 0.65 0.02
CA THR A 115 9.05 -0.54 -0.58
C THR A 115 10.44 -0.79 0.01
N VAL A 116 10.90 -2.03 -0.08
CA VAL A 116 12.28 -2.39 0.33
C VAL A 116 13.32 -1.54 -0.40
N GLU A 117 13.09 -1.22 -1.68
CA GLU A 117 14.02 -0.38 -2.45
C GLU A 117 14.06 1.07 -1.98
N GLU A 118 12.90 1.63 -1.64
CA GLU A 118 12.82 2.99 -1.09
C GLU A 118 13.56 3.08 0.23
N VAL A 119 13.37 2.08 1.11
CA VAL A 119 14.09 2.03 2.39
C VAL A 119 15.59 1.89 2.17
N LYS A 120 16.05 1.03 1.28
CA LYS A 120 17.48 0.89 0.96
C LYS A 120 18.09 2.22 0.48
N ARG A 121 17.39 2.98 -0.34
CA ARG A 121 17.82 4.30 -0.81
C ARG A 121 17.88 5.32 0.33
N GLN A 122 16.89 5.34 1.20
CA GLN A 122 16.81 6.24 2.35
C GLN A 122 17.76 5.80 3.48
N TRP A 123 17.97 4.48 3.63
CA TRP A 123 18.83 3.90 4.66
C TRP A 123 20.26 4.43 4.66
N VAL A 124 20.82 4.65 3.49
CA VAL A 124 22.18 5.20 3.32
C VAL A 124 22.28 6.65 3.82
N VAL A 125 21.15 7.37 3.87
CA VAL A 125 21.10 8.82 4.16
C VAL A 125 20.64 9.11 5.59
N GLN A 126 20.02 8.17 6.30
CA GLN A 126 19.39 8.41 7.60
C GLN A 126 19.86 7.43 8.68
N GLN A 127 20.14 7.93 9.87
CA GLN A 127 20.36 7.11 11.06
C GLN A 127 18.99 6.63 11.59
N GLN A 128 18.64 5.40 11.27
CA GLN A 128 17.42 4.78 11.80
C GLN A 128 17.65 4.23 13.21
N HIS A 129 16.56 4.01 13.93
CA HIS A 129 16.60 3.44 15.28
C HIS A 129 17.26 2.04 15.28
N PRO A 130 18.12 1.70 16.29
CA PRO A 130 18.82 0.42 16.36
C PRO A 130 17.91 -0.82 16.25
N ASP A 131 16.69 -0.77 16.81
CA ASP A 131 15.73 -1.87 16.69
C ASP A 131 15.43 -2.17 15.21
N ILE A 132 15.22 -1.12 14.39
CA ILE A 132 14.94 -1.28 12.95
C ILE A 132 16.17 -1.82 12.24
N VAL A 133 17.36 -1.28 12.55
CA VAL A 133 18.63 -1.75 11.97
C VAL A 133 18.81 -3.25 12.19
N SER A 134 18.52 -3.72 13.40
CA SER A 134 18.74 -5.13 13.78
C SER A 134 17.80 -6.11 13.07
N ILE A 135 16.56 -5.70 12.77
CA ILE A 135 15.54 -6.55 12.14
C ILE A 135 15.49 -6.40 10.62
N PHE A 136 16.13 -5.36 10.07
CA PHE A 136 16.05 -5.02 8.64
C PHE A 136 16.49 -6.15 7.70
N PRO A 137 17.58 -6.91 7.96
CA PRO A 137 17.95 -8.07 7.14
C PRO A 137 16.82 -9.12 7.05
N ALA A 138 16.14 -9.39 8.17
CA ALA A 138 15.02 -10.32 8.22
C ALA A 138 13.80 -9.81 7.45
N ILE A 139 13.54 -8.50 7.49
CA ILE A 139 12.51 -7.86 6.67
C ILE A 139 12.80 -8.06 5.18
N CYS A 140 14.03 -7.78 4.76
CA CYS A 140 14.44 -7.94 3.36
C CYS A 140 14.31 -9.41 2.90
N GLU A 141 14.73 -10.36 3.72
CA GLU A 141 14.60 -11.80 3.43
C GLU A 141 13.13 -12.20 3.30
N THR A 142 12.29 -11.77 4.26
CA THR A 142 10.86 -12.08 4.26
C THR A 142 10.18 -11.60 2.99
N LEU A 143 10.39 -10.36 2.61
CA LEU A 143 9.74 -9.76 1.45
C LEU A 143 10.33 -10.26 0.12
N ALA A 144 11.64 -10.56 0.06
CA ALA A 144 12.28 -11.13 -1.12
C ALA A 144 11.75 -12.53 -1.46
N SER A 145 11.25 -13.28 -0.47
CA SER A 145 10.63 -14.59 -0.69
C SER A 145 9.32 -14.51 -1.52
N ARG A 146 8.67 -13.36 -1.53
CA ARG A 146 7.35 -13.11 -2.12
C ARG A 146 6.20 -13.97 -1.57
N GLU A 147 6.46 -14.78 -0.55
CA GLU A 147 5.45 -15.58 0.14
C GLU A 147 4.68 -14.75 1.18
N VAL A 148 5.31 -13.69 1.72
CA VAL A 148 4.72 -12.75 2.67
C VAL A 148 4.54 -11.40 1.98
N LYS A 149 3.32 -10.90 1.95
CA LYS A 149 3.01 -9.65 1.22
C LYS A 149 3.50 -8.41 1.94
N ARG A 150 3.47 -8.41 3.29
CA ARG A 150 3.74 -7.24 4.14
C ARG A 150 4.56 -7.59 5.36
N VAL A 151 5.46 -6.68 5.70
CA VAL A 151 6.08 -6.62 7.02
C VAL A 151 5.76 -5.27 7.64
N GLN A 152 5.29 -5.26 8.88
CA GLN A 152 4.86 -4.06 9.56
C GLN A 152 5.69 -3.81 10.81
N LEU A 153 6.15 -2.58 10.97
CA LEU A 153 6.83 -2.08 12.17
C LEU A 153 5.80 -1.35 13.03
N VAL A 154 5.49 -1.91 14.19
CA VAL A 154 4.44 -1.40 15.07
C VAL A 154 5.07 -0.87 16.35
N PRO A 155 4.90 0.41 16.70
CA PRO A 155 5.41 0.95 17.95
C PRO A 155 4.64 0.37 19.14
N PHE A 156 5.32 -0.34 20.04
CA PHE A 156 4.65 -0.89 21.21
C PHE A 156 4.34 0.15 22.31
N SER A 157 4.90 1.35 22.19
CA SER A 157 4.66 2.46 23.13
C SER A 157 3.27 3.10 23.00
N HIS A 158 2.54 2.83 21.93
CA HIS A 158 1.18 3.35 21.72
C HIS A 158 0.14 2.33 22.16
N GLU A 159 -0.72 2.71 23.10
CA GLU A 159 -1.88 1.90 23.48
C GLU A 159 -2.77 1.62 22.25
N GLY A 160 -3.14 0.35 22.06
CA GLY A 160 -3.96 -0.05 20.93
C GLY A 160 -3.25 -0.09 19.57
N ALA A 161 -1.93 0.17 19.50
CA ALA A 161 -1.19 0.18 18.22
C ALA A 161 -1.37 -1.11 17.42
N LEU A 162 -1.30 -2.26 18.07
CA LEU A 162 -1.49 -3.55 17.42
C LEU A 162 -2.91 -3.72 16.85
N VAL A 163 -3.93 -3.26 17.60
CA VAL A 163 -5.33 -3.31 17.14
C VAL A 163 -5.53 -2.35 15.96
N ALA A 164 -5.01 -1.13 16.08
CA ALA A 164 -5.08 -0.17 14.98
C ALA A 164 -4.39 -0.69 13.72
N GLU A 165 -3.21 -1.32 13.84
CA GLU A 165 -2.49 -1.88 12.70
C GLU A 165 -3.20 -3.07 12.05
N LEU A 166 -3.87 -3.90 12.84
CA LEU A 166 -4.60 -5.06 12.33
C LEU A 166 -5.96 -4.72 11.71
N PHE A 167 -6.65 -3.72 12.26
CA PHE A 167 -8.05 -3.44 11.94
C PHE A 167 -8.30 -2.09 11.28
N THR A 168 -7.30 -1.21 11.16
CA THR A 168 -7.45 0.06 10.43
C THR A 168 -6.57 0.09 9.17
N ARG A 169 -6.97 0.92 8.22
CA ARG A 169 -6.31 1.02 6.91
C ARG A 169 -4.98 1.76 6.97
N ASN A 170 -4.88 2.77 7.83
CA ASN A 170 -3.73 3.67 7.88
C ASN A 170 -2.66 3.23 8.87
N GLY A 171 -2.97 2.26 9.77
CA GLY A 171 -2.03 1.80 10.80
C GLY A 171 -1.43 2.92 11.65
N ILE A 172 -0.45 2.58 12.49
CA ILE A 172 0.28 3.57 13.32
C ILE A 172 1.77 3.58 12.97
N GLY A 173 2.29 2.53 12.39
CA GLY A 173 3.71 2.35 12.13
C GLY A 173 4.09 2.46 10.65
N THR A 174 5.10 1.70 10.26
CA THR A 174 5.55 1.60 8.87
C THR A 174 5.23 0.23 8.30
N SER A 175 4.52 0.21 7.20
CA SER A 175 4.28 -0.98 6.38
C SER A 175 5.32 -1.08 5.27
N LEU A 176 5.98 -2.23 5.19
CA LEU A 176 6.97 -2.54 4.16
C LEU A 176 6.46 -3.64 3.23
N SER A 177 6.70 -3.46 1.94
CA SER A 177 6.37 -4.44 0.89
C SER A 177 7.53 -4.60 -0.09
N TYR A 178 7.51 -5.66 -0.85
CA TYR A 178 8.46 -5.83 -1.95
C TYR A 178 8.15 -4.87 -3.10
N ASP A 179 6.91 -4.89 -3.56
CA ASP A 179 6.38 -3.98 -4.60
C ASP A 179 5.48 -2.92 -3.96
N SER A 180 5.33 -1.79 -4.61
CA SER A 180 4.38 -0.76 -4.16
C SER A 180 2.96 -1.32 -4.15
N PHE A 181 2.22 -1.11 -3.06
CA PHE A 181 0.78 -1.41 -3.01
C PHE A 181 -0.05 -0.46 -3.86
N THR A 182 0.54 0.68 -4.22
CA THR A 182 -0.10 1.66 -5.10
C THR A 182 0.25 1.35 -6.53
N HIS A 183 -0.75 1.02 -7.32
CA HIS A 183 -0.61 0.77 -8.74
C HIS A 183 -1.45 1.77 -9.52
N VAL A 184 -0.78 2.59 -10.33
CA VAL A 184 -1.46 3.42 -11.33
C VAL A 184 -1.35 2.72 -12.68
N ARG A 185 -2.49 2.46 -13.29
CA ARG A 185 -2.58 1.71 -14.54
C ARG A 185 -3.81 2.11 -15.35
N VAL A 186 -3.82 1.72 -16.58
CA VAL A 186 -5.04 1.77 -17.41
C VAL A 186 -6.10 0.84 -16.81
N ALA A 187 -7.33 1.29 -16.79
CA ALA A 187 -8.46 0.54 -16.28
C ALA A 187 -8.82 -0.67 -17.16
N LYS A 188 -9.46 -1.65 -16.55
CA LYS A 188 -9.97 -2.86 -17.22
C LYS A 188 -11.47 -3.00 -16.95
N ASN A 189 -12.17 -3.79 -17.73
CA ASN A 189 -13.62 -4.00 -17.56
C ASN A 189 -14.02 -4.41 -16.13
N LYS A 190 -13.18 -5.15 -15.43
CA LYS A 190 -13.40 -5.53 -14.03
C LYS A 190 -13.42 -4.35 -13.05
N ASP A 191 -12.86 -3.21 -13.45
CA ASP A 191 -12.76 -2.01 -12.60
C ASP A 191 -14.03 -1.14 -12.66
N ILE A 192 -14.91 -1.35 -13.65
CA ILE A 192 -16.10 -0.55 -13.88
C ILE A 192 -17.00 -0.43 -12.64
N PRO A 193 -17.34 -1.52 -11.91
CA PRO A 193 -18.15 -1.39 -10.71
C PRO A 193 -17.53 -0.46 -9.67
N SER A 194 -16.22 -0.56 -9.44
CA SER A 194 -15.48 0.27 -8.49
C SER A 194 -15.40 1.73 -8.95
N ILE A 195 -15.24 1.99 -10.26
CA ILE A 195 -15.28 3.35 -10.82
C ILE A 195 -16.67 3.95 -10.57
N LEU A 196 -17.74 3.23 -10.86
CA LEU A 196 -19.11 3.71 -10.65
C LEU A 196 -19.35 4.08 -9.19
N THR A 197 -19.00 3.20 -8.25
CA THR A 197 -19.10 3.48 -6.81
C THR A 197 -18.30 4.71 -6.39
N LEU A 198 -17.11 4.91 -6.97
CA LEU A 198 -16.25 6.06 -6.66
C LEU A 198 -16.82 7.38 -7.17
N VAL A 199 -17.39 7.40 -8.38
CA VAL A 199 -17.86 8.63 -9.03
C VAL A 199 -19.28 8.99 -8.63
N GLU A 200 -20.11 8.06 -8.17
CA GLU A 200 -21.52 8.28 -7.82
C GLU A 200 -21.74 9.42 -6.83
N PRO A 201 -21.04 9.51 -5.69
CA PRO A 201 -21.19 10.63 -4.76
C PRO A 201 -20.82 11.99 -5.37
N LEU A 202 -19.83 12.01 -6.28
CA LEU A 202 -19.40 13.23 -6.97
C LEU A 202 -20.39 13.67 -8.06
N VAL A 203 -21.12 12.73 -8.63
CA VAL A 203 -22.22 13.00 -9.56
C VAL A 203 -23.42 13.57 -8.80
N GLU A 204 -23.78 13.00 -7.65
CA GLU A 204 -24.86 13.49 -6.78
C GLU A 204 -24.56 14.90 -6.25
N ALA A 205 -23.30 15.16 -5.87
CA ALA A 205 -22.84 16.50 -5.48
C ALA A 205 -22.75 17.49 -6.66
N GLY A 206 -23.06 17.06 -7.90
CA GLY A 206 -22.98 17.90 -9.08
C GLY A 206 -21.54 18.21 -9.52
N THR A 207 -20.51 17.61 -8.94
CA THR A 207 -19.10 17.84 -9.30
C THR A 207 -18.74 17.14 -10.60
N LEU A 208 -19.23 15.93 -10.84
CA LEU A 208 -19.03 15.17 -12.08
C LEU A 208 -20.32 15.05 -12.88
N ILE A 209 -20.16 14.84 -14.18
CA ILE A 209 -21.28 14.58 -15.10
C ILE A 209 -21.66 13.11 -15.00
N LYS A 210 -22.94 12.82 -14.85
CA LYS A 210 -23.47 11.46 -14.85
C LYS A 210 -23.19 10.76 -16.19
N ARG A 211 -22.61 9.57 -16.14
CA ARG A 211 -22.32 8.72 -17.29
C ARG A 211 -22.95 7.35 -17.07
N SER A 212 -23.44 6.73 -18.14
CA SER A 212 -24.03 5.40 -18.07
C SER A 212 -22.93 4.34 -17.94
N ARG A 213 -23.27 3.17 -17.38
CA ARG A 213 -22.39 2.00 -17.36
C ARG A 213 -21.87 1.66 -18.76
N ARG A 214 -22.73 1.72 -19.76
CA ARG A 214 -22.39 1.48 -21.17
C ARG A 214 -21.31 2.45 -21.69
N TYR A 215 -21.30 3.70 -21.20
CA TYR A 215 -20.25 4.65 -21.52
C TYR A 215 -18.90 4.17 -21.00
N PHE A 216 -18.84 3.71 -19.75
CA PHE A 216 -17.58 3.19 -19.17
C PHE A 216 -17.11 1.92 -19.88
N GLU A 217 -18.02 1.03 -20.28
CA GLU A 217 -17.70 -0.18 -21.04
C GLU A 217 -17.08 0.16 -22.41
N ALA A 218 -17.60 1.19 -23.09
CA ALA A 218 -17.11 1.62 -24.40
C ALA A 218 -15.76 2.36 -24.34
N HIS A 219 -15.47 3.05 -23.22
CA HIS A 219 -14.31 3.96 -23.09
C HIS A 219 -13.33 3.52 -22.00
N ILE A 220 -13.39 2.29 -21.52
CA ILE A 220 -12.60 1.86 -20.35
C ILE A 220 -11.09 2.00 -20.54
N ASN A 221 -10.59 1.84 -21.77
CA ASN A 221 -9.18 1.97 -22.10
C ASN A 221 -8.67 3.43 -22.06
N GLU A 222 -9.57 4.40 -21.96
CA GLU A 222 -9.26 5.82 -21.79
C GLU A 222 -9.10 6.20 -20.32
N PHE A 223 -9.44 5.28 -19.39
CA PHE A 223 -9.36 5.53 -17.96
C PHE A 223 -8.04 5.03 -17.38
N CYS A 224 -7.44 5.87 -16.54
CA CYS A 224 -6.44 5.47 -15.54
C CYS A 224 -7.10 5.29 -14.19
N VAL A 225 -6.64 4.32 -13.44
CA VAL A 225 -7.06 4.07 -12.06
C VAL A 225 -5.85 4.00 -11.15
N VAL A 226 -5.99 4.52 -9.94
CA VAL A 226 -5.06 4.28 -8.86
C VAL A 226 -5.68 3.29 -7.89
N VAL A 227 -4.99 2.20 -7.66
CA VAL A 227 -5.41 1.10 -6.79
C VAL A 227 -4.39 0.96 -5.68
N TYR A 228 -4.85 0.97 -4.46
CA TYR A 228 -4.04 0.69 -3.27
C TYR A 228 -4.60 -0.55 -2.58
N ASP A 229 -3.78 -1.60 -2.47
CA ASP A 229 -4.16 -2.86 -1.83
C ASP A 229 -5.49 -3.41 -2.37
N GLU A 230 -5.58 -3.53 -3.69
CA GLU A 230 -6.75 -4.00 -4.44
C GLU A 230 -8.01 -3.10 -4.31
N VAL A 231 -7.96 -2.03 -3.52
CA VAL A 231 -9.04 -1.06 -3.39
C VAL A 231 -8.80 0.13 -4.30
N MET A 232 -9.81 0.47 -5.09
CA MET A 232 -9.75 1.64 -5.96
C MET A 232 -9.77 2.93 -5.14
N CYS A 233 -8.74 3.75 -5.29
CA CYS A 233 -8.58 5.01 -4.60
C CYS A 233 -8.86 6.22 -5.48
N GLY A 234 -8.82 6.06 -6.81
CA GLY A 234 -9.13 7.14 -7.72
C GLY A 234 -9.18 6.68 -9.18
N CYS A 235 -9.74 7.52 -10.03
CA CYS A 235 -9.77 7.35 -11.47
C CYS A 235 -9.67 8.69 -12.20
N ALA A 236 -9.21 8.64 -13.46
CA ALA A 236 -9.21 9.77 -14.38
C ALA A 236 -9.40 9.26 -15.79
N GLN A 237 -10.01 10.04 -16.69
CA GLN A 237 -10.18 9.71 -18.09
C GLN A 237 -9.36 10.64 -18.97
N LEU A 238 -8.68 10.09 -19.96
CA LEU A 238 -8.14 10.81 -21.11
C LEU A 238 -9.14 10.71 -22.26
N LYS A 239 -9.86 11.79 -22.55
CA LYS A 239 -10.77 11.84 -23.71
C LYS A 239 -10.04 12.51 -24.88
N PRO A 240 -9.64 11.75 -25.91
CA PRO A 240 -8.96 12.32 -27.07
C PRO A 240 -9.94 13.10 -27.96
N TYR A 241 -9.46 14.16 -28.62
CA TYR A 241 -10.16 14.89 -29.66
C TYR A 241 -9.35 14.89 -30.95
N GLU A 242 -9.94 15.34 -32.07
CA GLU A 242 -9.19 15.51 -33.30
C GLU A 242 -8.02 16.49 -33.11
N GLY A 243 -6.90 16.25 -33.77
CA GLY A 243 -5.69 17.06 -33.68
C GLY A 243 -4.89 16.76 -32.38
N GLU A 244 -4.29 17.81 -31.82
CA GLU A 244 -3.30 17.70 -30.72
C GLU A 244 -3.88 17.76 -29.32
N ALA A 245 -5.16 18.01 -29.19
CA ALA A 245 -5.80 18.21 -27.87
C ALA A 245 -6.42 16.94 -27.30
N ALA A 246 -6.39 16.82 -25.96
CA ALA A 246 -7.14 15.82 -25.21
C ALA A 246 -7.69 16.45 -23.92
N GLU A 247 -8.79 15.91 -23.39
CA GLU A 247 -9.41 16.34 -22.13
C GLU A 247 -9.04 15.39 -21.00
N LEU A 248 -8.54 15.95 -19.90
CA LEU A 248 -8.53 15.28 -18.62
C LEU A 248 -9.92 15.39 -18.02
N ALA A 249 -10.67 14.33 -18.09
CA ALA A 249 -12.04 14.26 -17.59
C ALA A 249 -12.16 13.28 -16.44
N CYS A 250 -13.26 13.37 -15.68
CA CYS A 250 -13.60 12.40 -14.63
C CYS A 250 -12.49 12.13 -13.63
N LEU A 251 -11.70 13.14 -13.26
CA LEU A 251 -10.72 13.03 -12.18
C LEU A 251 -11.45 12.92 -10.84
N ALA A 252 -11.32 11.79 -10.19
CA ALA A 252 -11.94 11.49 -8.91
C ALA A 252 -10.96 10.76 -8.00
N VAL A 253 -10.86 11.20 -6.75
CA VAL A 253 -10.10 10.54 -5.68
C VAL A 253 -11.03 10.29 -4.51
N SER A 254 -10.97 9.10 -3.93
CA SER A 254 -11.77 8.73 -2.76
C SER A 254 -11.53 9.73 -1.62
N PRO A 255 -12.58 10.18 -0.92
CA PRO A 255 -12.43 11.06 0.25
C PRO A 255 -11.47 10.51 1.32
N LEU A 256 -11.42 9.19 1.48
CA LEU A 256 -10.51 8.50 2.41
C LEU A 256 -9.05 8.48 1.94
N ALA A 257 -8.78 8.92 0.72
CA ALA A 257 -7.48 8.89 0.07
C ALA A 257 -7.07 10.26 -0.48
N GLN A 258 -7.74 11.33 -0.06
CA GLN A 258 -7.33 12.70 -0.35
C GLN A 258 -6.02 13.02 0.36
N ASP A 259 -5.27 13.98 -0.17
CA ASP A 259 -3.96 14.42 0.33
C ASP A 259 -2.86 13.33 0.36
N THR A 260 -3.07 12.20 -0.33
CA THR A 260 -2.09 11.10 -0.45
C THR A 260 -1.25 11.16 -1.73
N GLY A 261 -1.43 12.20 -2.57
CA GLY A 261 -0.74 12.33 -3.85
C GLY A 261 -1.31 11.48 -5.00
N TYR A 262 -2.49 10.88 -4.83
CA TYR A 262 -3.09 10.05 -5.88
C TYR A 262 -3.61 10.85 -7.07
N GLY A 263 -4.03 12.09 -6.83
CA GLY A 263 -4.41 13.01 -7.90
C GLY A 263 -3.25 13.28 -8.86
N GLU A 264 -2.06 13.54 -8.31
CA GLU A 264 -0.81 13.74 -9.05
C GLU A 264 -0.40 12.50 -9.84
N GLN A 265 -0.53 11.33 -9.24
CA GLN A 265 -0.19 10.07 -9.91
C GLN A 265 -1.14 9.78 -11.06
N LEU A 266 -2.43 10.08 -10.91
CA LEU A 266 -3.41 9.97 -11.99
C LEU A 266 -3.11 10.97 -13.11
N LEU A 267 -2.82 12.22 -12.77
CA LEU A 267 -2.44 13.25 -13.75
C LEU A 267 -1.20 12.82 -14.56
N ALA A 268 -0.15 12.35 -13.86
CA ALA A 268 1.05 11.86 -14.53
C ALA A 268 0.78 10.67 -15.47
N CYS A 269 -0.13 9.76 -15.09
CA CYS A 269 -0.57 8.66 -15.95
C CYS A 269 -1.30 9.18 -17.20
N ILE A 270 -2.21 10.12 -17.04
CA ILE A 270 -2.96 10.74 -18.14
C ILE A 270 -2.03 11.51 -19.07
N GLU A 271 -1.08 12.29 -18.55
CA GLU A 271 -0.08 13.00 -19.35
C GLU A 271 0.78 12.03 -20.17
N LYS A 272 1.20 10.91 -19.57
CA LYS A 272 1.94 9.86 -20.27
C LYS A 272 1.12 9.22 -21.38
N LEU A 273 -0.16 8.91 -21.13
CA LEU A 273 -1.06 8.37 -22.15
C LEU A 273 -1.30 9.36 -23.27
N ALA A 274 -1.52 10.64 -22.95
CA ALA A 274 -1.69 11.70 -23.94
C ALA A 274 -0.49 11.80 -24.87
N LYS A 275 0.73 11.80 -24.32
CA LYS A 275 1.98 11.81 -25.11
C LYS A 275 2.12 10.57 -25.98
N LEU A 276 1.79 9.38 -25.48
CA LEU A 276 1.80 8.14 -26.26
C LEU A 276 0.82 8.18 -27.45
N GLN A 277 -0.28 8.93 -27.31
CA GLN A 277 -1.26 9.16 -28.38
C GLN A 277 -0.92 10.39 -29.27
N GLY A 278 0.27 10.96 -29.12
CA GLY A 278 0.71 12.11 -29.88
C GLY A 278 0.02 13.44 -29.56
N LYS A 279 -0.63 13.52 -28.37
CA LYS A 279 -1.28 14.75 -27.92
C LYS A 279 -0.25 15.67 -27.26
N THR A 280 -0.31 16.96 -27.63
CA THR A 280 0.58 18.00 -27.11
C THR A 280 -0.13 18.97 -26.16
N GLN A 281 -1.47 18.93 -26.12
CA GLN A 281 -2.29 19.79 -25.29
C GLN A 281 -3.25 18.96 -24.45
N LEU A 282 -3.27 19.23 -23.14
CA LEU A 282 -4.21 18.63 -22.21
C LEU A 282 -5.04 19.74 -21.59
N PHE A 283 -6.35 19.67 -21.73
CA PHE A 283 -7.26 20.61 -21.09
C PHE A 283 -8.16 19.92 -20.06
N ALA A 284 -8.62 20.69 -19.09
CA ALA A 284 -9.55 20.24 -18.06
C ALA A 284 -10.65 21.29 -17.85
N LEU A 285 -11.85 20.82 -17.52
CA LEU A 285 -12.97 21.67 -17.14
C LEU A 285 -13.33 21.44 -15.69
N THR A 286 -13.24 22.47 -14.87
CA THR A 286 -13.55 22.38 -13.43
C THR A 286 -14.44 23.53 -12.96
N THR A 287 -15.25 23.27 -11.94
CA THR A 287 -16.05 24.28 -11.25
C THR A 287 -15.48 24.65 -9.88
N GLN A 288 -14.62 23.82 -9.28
CA GLN A 288 -14.19 23.96 -7.88
C GLN A 288 -12.68 23.86 -7.66
N THR A 289 -11.96 23.14 -8.51
CA THR A 289 -10.55 22.77 -8.24
C THR A 289 -9.57 23.45 -9.19
N ALA A 290 -9.81 24.70 -9.59
CA ALA A 290 -8.94 25.40 -10.52
C ALA A 290 -7.51 25.56 -9.98
N ASP A 291 -7.40 25.97 -8.71
CA ASP A 291 -6.11 26.19 -8.03
C ASP A 291 -5.24 24.93 -8.04
N TRP A 292 -5.85 23.75 -7.80
CA TRP A 292 -5.13 22.47 -7.85
C TRP A 292 -4.50 22.19 -9.21
N PHE A 293 -5.19 22.55 -10.28
CA PHE A 293 -4.67 22.40 -11.65
C PHE A 293 -3.59 23.45 -11.97
N GLU A 294 -3.78 24.70 -11.53
CA GLU A 294 -2.83 25.79 -11.74
C GLU A 294 -1.48 25.50 -11.09
N GLU A 295 -1.49 24.98 -9.85
CA GLU A 295 -0.28 24.50 -9.17
C GLU A 295 0.48 23.41 -9.95
N ARG A 296 -0.21 22.71 -10.86
CA ARG A 296 0.35 21.62 -11.69
C ARG A 296 0.62 22.02 -13.13
N GLY A 297 0.68 23.35 -13.35
CA GLY A 297 1.10 23.92 -14.62
C GLY A 297 0.02 24.06 -15.68
N PHE A 298 -1.26 23.99 -15.28
CA PHE A 298 -2.37 24.41 -16.13
C PHE A 298 -2.55 25.92 -16.06
N ILE A 299 -2.96 26.53 -17.15
CA ILE A 299 -3.31 27.95 -17.21
C ILE A 299 -4.78 28.11 -17.59
N GLN A 300 -5.47 29.06 -16.99
CA GLN A 300 -6.85 29.36 -17.35
C GLN A 300 -6.88 30.01 -18.75
N VAL A 301 -7.75 29.51 -19.60
CA VAL A 301 -7.89 29.97 -20.98
C VAL A 301 -9.34 30.24 -21.35
N SER A 302 -9.57 30.95 -22.47
CA SER A 302 -10.90 31.14 -23.03
C SER A 302 -11.49 29.83 -23.54
N ALA A 303 -12.81 29.66 -23.44
CA ALA A 303 -13.52 28.49 -23.97
C ALA A 303 -13.33 28.30 -25.50
N GLU A 304 -13.00 29.37 -26.22
CA GLU A 304 -12.74 29.33 -27.64
C GLU A 304 -11.51 28.47 -28.01
N GLN A 305 -10.63 28.20 -27.06
CA GLN A 305 -9.45 27.33 -27.29
C GLN A 305 -9.80 25.83 -27.17
N LEU A 306 -11.04 25.50 -26.84
CA LEU A 306 -11.51 24.12 -26.84
C LEU A 306 -11.64 23.58 -28.30
N PRO A 307 -11.45 22.27 -28.49
CA PRO A 307 -11.82 21.62 -29.74
C PRO A 307 -13.29 21.89 -30.11
N LYS A 308 -13.57 22.09 -31.41
CA LYS A 308 -14.89 22.51 -31.90
C LYS A 308 -16.05 21.67 -31.33
N GLU A 309 -15.88 20.37 -31.32
CA GLU A 309 -16.89 19.45 -30.75
C GLU A 309 -17.12 19.73 -29.26
N ARG A 310 -16.06 19.93 -28.50
CA ARG A 310 -16.14 20.17 -27.07
C ARG A 310 -16.70 21.55 -26.74
N LEU A 311 -16.39 22.54 -27.57
CA LEU A 311 -16.94 23.90 -27.44
C LEU A 311 -18.46 23.89 -27.60
N LEU A 312 -19.00 23.15 -28.57
CA LEU A 312 -20.45 22.99 -28.75
C LEU A 312 -21.12 22.32 -27.53
N GLU A 313 -20.48 21.27 -26.98
CA GLU A 313 -20.96 20.64 -25.73
C GLU A 313 -20.91 21.62 -24.56
N TYR A 314 -19.84 22.42 -24.43
CA TYR A 314 -19.66 23.40 -23.38
C TYR A 314 -20.72 24.50 -23.43
N GLN A 315 -21.02 25.02 -24.61
CA GLN A 315 -22.05 26.07 -24.80
C GLN A 315 -23.47 25.57 -24.50
N LYS A 316 -23.76 24.30 -24.78
CA LYS A 316 -25.05 23.67 -24.44
C LYS A 316 -25.17 23.36 -22.96
N ALA A 317 -24.07 23.14 -22.28
CA ALA A 317 -24.06 22.85 -20.86
C ALA A 317 -24.27 24.15 -20.06
N LYS A 318 -25.30 24.23 -19.22
CA LYS A 318 -25.54 25.37 -18.31
C LYS A 318 -24.47 25.52 -17.21
N ARG A 319 -23.39 24.76 -17.28
CA ARG A 319 -22.31 24.69 -16.31
C ARG A 319 -21.24 25.73 -16.64
N GLN A 320 -21.03 26.70 -15.77
CA GLN A 320 -19.96 27.70 -15.90
C GLN A 320 -18.62 27.12 -15.39
N SER A 321 -18.08 26.15 -16.11
CA SER A 321 -16.77 25.58 -15.75
C SER A 321 -15.64 26.48 -16.25
N LYS A 322 -14.59 26.65 -15.44
CA LYS A 322 -13.33 27.24 -15.92
C LYS A 322 -12.65 26.24 -16.86
N VAL A 323 -12.08 26.77 -17.94
CA VAL A 323 -11.29 25.98 -18.88
C VAL A 323 -9.82 26.18 -18.56
N LEU A 324 -9.11 25.09 -18.35
CA LEU A 324 -7.71 25.08 -18.00
C LEU A 324 -6.93 24.28 -19.04
N LEU A 325 -5.80 24.77 -19.50
CA LEU A 325 -4.96 24.16 -20.53
C LEU A 325 -3.54 23.99 -20.04
N LYS A 326 -2.94 22.85 -20.37
CA LYS A 326 -1.52 22.56 -20.16
C LYS A 326 -0.88 22.07 -21.45
N HIS A 327 0.24 22.67 -21.82
CA HIS A 327 1.08 22.15 -22.91
C HIS A 327 1.97 21.03 -22.40
N LEU A 328 1.92 19.88 -23.06
CA LEU A 328 2.74 18.73 -22.72
C LEU A 328 4.07 18.86 -23.45
N MET A 329 5.17 19.08 -22.72
CA MET A 329 6.50 19.06 -23.35
C MET A 329 6.75 17.69 -23.97
N LYS A 330 7.43 17.70 -25.13
CA LYS A 330 7.80 16.47 -25.85
C LYS A 330 8.70 15.56 -25.04
#